data_bdd1350c719154abadcaf0d5f525392d
#
_entry.id   bdd1350c719154abadcaf0d5f525392d
#
_cell.length_a   1.000
_cell.length_b   1.000
_cell.length_c   1.000
_cell.angle_alpha   90.00
_cell.angle_beta   90.00
_cell.angle_gamma   90.00
#
_symmetry.space_group_name_H-M   'P 1'
#
loop_
_entity.id
_entity.type
_entity.pdbx_description
1 polymer ?
#
loop_
_entity_poly.entity_id
_entity_poly.type
_entity_poly.pdbx_seq_one_letter_code
_entity_poly.pdbx_strand_id
1 'polypeptide(L)'
;YEIPLRLVGSEMCIRDSIETLHSSWVDTIQVIKNTVALLQQNLYDQPIKPYLSFENSANRIIAMPARIGHDKTGTCGIKWIASFPDNINHDISRANSVTILNSSTTGQIKCIINTSTISAIRTASVTGYFLSEYFKKKNSHNYSVLLLGFGPIGQHHLDMLLSEYSSLISNIYIYDLRDVSVPQSQNVNIEKISNWKEQFSNVDIALTCTTSSNGYINLPPKQGSLHLNVSLRDYHYNMQKYFTNIFVDNWDEVCRANTDIEVMHNKNNLSKESVIEISSLEDTSITKDDISVSYTHLRAHET
;
A
#
# COMPACT_ATOMS: atom_id res chain seq x y z
N TYR A 1 -32.60 6.68 -15.90
CA TYR A 1 -33.21 5.49 -15.29
C TYR A 1 -32.62 5.34 -13.90
N GLU A 2 -33.36 5.77 -12.87
CA GLU A 2 -33.06 5.44 -11.49
C GLU A 2 -33.42 3.96 -11.29
N ILE A 3 -32.43 3.14 -11.01
CA ILE A 3 -32.67 1.76 -10.57
C ILE A 3 -33.14 1.86 -9.13
N PRO A 4 -34.40 1.48 -8.82
CA PRO A 4 -34.85 1.51 -7.45
C PRO A 4 -34.02 0.52 -6.63
N LEU A 5 -33.42 1.00 -5.55
CA LEU A 5 -32.74 0.20 -4.52
C LEU A 5 -33.76 -0.77 -3.87
N ARG A 6 -34.10 -1.86 -4.52
CA ARG A 6 -34.81 -2.97 -3.91
C ARG A 6 -33.77 -3.92 -3.32
N LEU A 7 -33.71 -3.95 -2.02
CA LEU A 7 -33.11 -5.03 -1.26
C LEU A 7 -33.86 -6.33 -1.58
N VAL A 8 -33.25 -7.20 -2.38
CA VAL A 8 -33.72 -8.54 -2.62
C VAL A 8 -32.71 -9.48 -1.97
N GLY A 9 -33.07 -10.03 -0.81
CA GLY A 9 -32.22 -10.94 -0.06
C GLY A 9 -31.22 -10.25 0.89
N SER A 10 -30.35 -10.99 1.50
CA SER A 10 -29.32 -10.54 2.46
C SER A 10 -28.15 -9.77 1.80
N GLU A 11 -28.35 -9.17 0.64
CA GLU A 11 -27.35 -8.43 -0.11
C GLU A 11 -27.38 -6.96 0.27
N MET A 12 -26.27 -6.41 0.70
CA MET A 12 -26.15 -5.02 1.10
C MET A 12 -25.20 -4.28 0.17
N CYS A 13 -25.69 -3.22 -0.47
CA CYS A 13 -24.85 -2.25 -1.15
C CYS A 13 -24.36 -1.22 -0.13
N ILE A 14 -23.07 -1.22 0.19
CA ILE A 14 -22.49 -0.33 1.19
C ILE A 14 -21.73 0.77 0.47
N ARG A 15 -22.26 1.99 0.46
CA ARG A 15 -21.53 3.17 -0.02
C ARG A 15 -21.07 4.04 1.13
N ASP A 16 -21.96 4.40 2.02
CA ASP A 16 -21.74 5.42 3.06
C ASP A 16 -21.44 4.81 4.44
N SER A 17 -21.60 3.48 4.57
CA SER A 17 -21.47 2.81 5.88
C SER A 17 -20.02 2.45 6.23
N ILE A 18 -19.08 2.49 5.29
CA ILE A 18 -17.67 2.12 5.57
C ILE A 18 -16.96 3.19 6.38
N GLU A 19 -17.31 4.45 6.18
CA GLU A 19 -16.81 5.55 7.02
C GLU A 19 -17.32 5.46 8.46
N THR A 20 -18.45 4.79 8.67
CA THR A 20 -19.04 4.52 10.00
C THR A 20 -18.67 3.15 10.57
N LEU A 21 -18.17 2.23 9.73
CA LEU A 21 -17.60 0.98 10.18
C LEU A 21 -16.18 1.25 10.70
N HIS A 22 -16.06 1.74 11.91
CA HIS A 22 -14.81 1.88 12.63
C HIS A 22 -14.17 0.49 12.87
N SER A 23 -13.56 -0.07 11.86
CA SER A 23 -12.55 -1.09 12.11
C SER A 23 -11.31 -0.36 12.63
N SER A 24 -10.83 -0.71 13.80
CA SER A 24 -9.57 -0.15 14.33
C SER A 24 -8.41 -0.51 13.39
N TRP A 25 -7.36 0.30 13.37
CA TRP A 25 -6.15 -0.06 12.63
C TRP A 25 -5.55 -1.37 13.10
N VAL A 26 -5.63 -1.68 14.40
CA VAL A 26 -5.23 -2.98 14.97
C VAL A 26 -5.93 -4.13 14.27
N ASP A 27 -7.27 -4.05 14.10
CA ASP A 27 -8.04 -5.11 13.46
C ASP A 27 -7.66 -5.29 11.98
N THR A 28 -7.53 -4.18 11.25
CA THR A 28 -7.19 -4.24 9.82
C THR A 28 -5.76 -4.73 9.59
N ILE A 29 -4.80 -4.33 10.43
CA ILE A 29 -3.42 -4.85 10.42
C ILE A 29 -3.42 -6.35 10.74
N GLN A 30 -4.23 -6.79 11.71
CA GLN A 30 -4.36 -8.21 12.04
C GLN A 30 -4.95 -9.03 10.88
N VAL A 31 -5.92 -8.47 10.14
CA VAL A 31 -6.43 -9.11 8.90
C VAL A 31 -5.31 -9.29 7.87
N ILE A 32 -4.45 -8.29 7.68
CA ILE A 32 -3.29 -8.42 6.78
C ILE A 32 -2.34 -9.52 7.27
N LYS A 33 -2.02 -9.54 8.56
CA LYS A 33 -1.17 -10.59 9.15
C LYS A 33 -1.75 -11.99 8.89
N ASN A 34 -3.02 -12.19 9.15
CA ASN A 34 -3.71 -13.47 8.89
C ASN A 34 -3.67 -13.82 7.39
N THR A 35 -3.83 -12.82 6.51
CA THR A 35 -3.74 -12.99 5.06
C THR A 35 -2.35 -13.46 4.65
N VAL A 36 -1.29 -12.84 5.17
CA VAL A 36 0.10 -13.24 4.89
C VAL A 36 0.36 -14.68 5.36
N ALA A 37 -0.16 -15.09 6.51
CA ALA A 37 -0.05 -16.47 6.98
C ALA A 37 -0.75 -17.48 6.04
N LEU A 38 -1.87 -17.10 5.42
CA LEU A 38 -2.54 -17.94 4.41
C LEU A 38 -1.74 -17.98 3.09
N LEU A 39 -1.05 -16.89 2.72
CA LEU A 39 -0.14 -16.89 1.57
C LEU A 39 1.04 -17.85 1.78
N GLN A 40 1.64 -17.90 2.97
CA GLN A 40 2.68 -18.87 3.32
C GLN A 40 2.22 -20.33 3.16
N GLN A 41 0.95 -20.60 3.45
CA GLN A 41 0.33 -21.92 3.32
C GLN A 41 -0.13 -22.23 1.89
N ASN A 42 0.08 -21.33 0.92
CA ASN A 42 -0.46 -21.44 -0.44
C ASN A 42 -2.00 -21.59 -0.50
N LEU A 43 -2.71 -21.06 0.49
CA LEU A 43 -4.17 -21.09 0.57
C LEU A 43 -4.79 -19.85 -0.10
N TYR A 44 -4.42 -19.61 -1.33
CA TYR A 44 -4.95 -18.50 -2.13
C TYR A 44 -4.98 -18.86 -3.61
N ASP A 45 -5.77 -18.09 -4.35
CA ASP A 45 -5.78 -18.08 -5.81
C ASP A 45 -5.96 -16.64 -6.27
N GLN A 46 -5.00 -16.14 -7.03
CA GLN A 46 -4.97 -14.76 -7.50
C GLN A 46 -4.37 -14.72 -8.90
N PRO A 47 -5.22 -14.81 -9.94
CA PRO A 47 -4.77 -14.70 -11.32
C PRO A 47 -4.08 -13.37 -11.61
N ILE A 48 -3.22 -13.36 -12.63
CA ILE A 48 -2.63 -12.13 -13.15
C ILE A 48 -3.77 -11.20 -13.59
N LYS A 49 -3.70 -9.95 -13.15
CA LYS A 49 -4.76 -8.95 -13.32
C LYS A 49 -4.88 -8.50 -14.78
N PRO A 50 -6.02 -8.67 -15.44
CA PRO A 50 -6.27 -8.08 -16.74
C PRO A 50 -6.57 -6.58 -16.61
N TYR A 51 -6.13 -5.84 -17.64
CA TYR A 51 -6.32 -4.39 -17.77
C TYR A 51 -7.19 -4.09 -18.98
N LEU A 52 -8.09 -3.12 -18.83
CA LEU A 52 -8.65 -2.40 -19.96
C LEU A 52 -7.77 -1.17 -20.20
N SER A 53 -7.23 -1.08 -21.40
CA SER A 53 -6.39 0.06 -21.85
C SER A 53 -7.24 1.03 -22.68
N PHE A 54 -6.89 2.30 -22.63
CA PHE A 54 -7.57 3.39 -23.32
C PHE A 54 -6.58 4.09 -24.26
N GLU A 55 -7.07 4.94 -25.17
CA GLU A 55 -6.23 5.76 -26.05
C GLU A 55 -5.26 6.62 -25.24
N ASN A 56 -5.74 7.26 -24.17
CA ASN A 56 -4.86 7.82 -23.15
C ASN A 56 -4.30 6.69 -22.29
N SER A 57 -3.04 6.35 -22.47
CA SER A 57 -2.36 5.25 -21.79
C SER A 57 -2.26 5.43 -20.26
N ALA A 58 -2.51 6.64 -19.74
CA ALA A 58 -2.58 6.89 -18.31
C ALA A 58 -3.90 6.36 -17.70
N ASN A 59 -4.95 6.23 -18.52
CA ASN A 59 -6.25 5.72 -18.12
C ASN A 59 -6.26 4.19 -18.16
N ARG A 60 -6.85 3.58 -17.16
CA ARG A 60 -6.98 2.12 -17.09
C ARG A 60 -8.12 1.70 -16.17
N ILE A 61 -8.67 0.53 -16.44
CA ILE A 61 -9.54 -0.19 -15.52
C ILE A 61 -8.94 -1.57 -15.29
N ILE A 62 -8.93 -2.03 -14.04
CA ILE A 62 -8.27 -3.25 -13.62
C ILE A 62 -9.29 -4.17 -12.96
N ALA A 63 -9.35 -5.43 -13.40
CA ALA A 63 -10.05 -6.51 -12.70
C ALA A 63 -9.09 -7.23 -11.77
N MET A 64 -9.47 -7.37 -10.49
CA MET A 64 -8.63 -7.99 -9.46
C MET A 64 -9.41 -9.10 -8.75
N PRO A 65 -9.62 -10.26 -9.41
CA PRO A 65 -10.20 -11.40 -8.73
C PRO A 65 -9.21 -12.01 -7.74
N ALA A 66 -9.73 -12.53 -6.63
CA ALA A 66 -8.93 -13.26 -5.67
C ALA A 66 -9.81 -14.19 -4.81
N ARG A 67 -9.19 -15.27 -4.35
CA ARG A 67 -9.71 -16.17 -3.31
C ARG A 67 -8.62 -16.36 -2.26
N ILE A 68 -9.01 -16.38 -0.99
CA ILE A 68 -8.09 -16.65 0.12
C ILE A 68 -8.77 -17.54 1.16
N GLY A 69 -7.98 -18.43 1.76
CA GLY A 69 -8.44 -19.41 2.76
C GLY A 69 -9.01 -20.69 2.12
N HIS A 70 -9.56 -21.55 2.98
CA HIS A 70 -10.17 -22.83 2.57
C HIS A 70 -11.53 -22.62 1.93
N ASP A 71 -11.98 -23.57 1.09
CA ASP A 71 -13.23 -23.48 0.33
C ASP A 71 -14.48 -23.20 1.20
N LYS A 72 -14.53 -23.73 2.41
CA LYS A 72 -15.68 -23.55 3.30
C LYS A 72 -15.62 -22.30 4.19
N THR A 73 -14.42 -21.80 4.49
CA THR A 73 -14.18 -20.70 5.43
C THR A 73 -13.46 -19.51 4.82
N GLY A 74 -13.06 -19.64 3.56
CA GLY A 74 -12.36 -18.59 2.84
C GLY A 74 -13.28 -17.48 2.32
N THR A 75 -12.64 -16.48 1.76
CA THR A 75 -13.31 -15.35 1.09
C THR A 75 -12.88 -15.32 -0.37
N CYS A 76 -13.80 -15.04 -1.26
CA CYS A 76 -13.50 -14.81 -2.67
C CYS A 76 -14.30 -13.62 -3.21
N GLY A 77 -13.80 -13.04 -4.28
CA GLY A 77 -14.46 -11.90 -4.89
C GLY A 77 -13.60 -11.22 -5.94
N ILE A 78 -14.02 -10.02 -6.32
CA ILE A 78 -13.32 -9.21 -7.29
C ILE A 78 -13.35 -7.75 -6.84
N LYS A 79 -12.23 -7.04 -7.00
CA LYS A 79 -12.22 -5.58 -7.04
C LYS A 79 -12.12 -5.14 -8.50
N TRP A 80 -13.05 -4.31 -8.93
CA TRP A 80 -13.05 -3.64 -10.23
C TRP A 80 -12.74 -2.17 -10.00
N ILE A 81 -11.63 -1.69 -10.56
CA ILE A 81 -11.14 -0.35 -10.24
C ILE A 81 -10.67 0.39 -11.48
N ALA A 82 -11.18 1.62 -11.60
CA ALA A 82 -10.76 2.60 -12.60
C ALA A 82 -9.72 3.56 -12.00
N SER A 83 -8.71 3.93 -12.79
CA SER A 83 -7.76 5.00 -12.50
C SER A 83 -7.65 5.91 -13.72
N PHE A 84 -8.15 7.13 -13.55
CA PHE A 84 -8.19 8.18 -14.58
C PHE A 84 -7.58 9.45 -13.99
N PRO A 85 -6.28 9.71 -14.22
CA PRO A 85 -5.56 10.81 -13.60
C PRO A 85 -6.18 12.19 -13.85
N ASP A 86 -6.72 12.41 -15.05
CA ASP A 86 -7.30 13.71 -15.44
C ASP A 86 -8.65 14.04 -14.77
N ASN A 87 -9.27 13.07 -14.10
CA ASN A 87 -10.51 13.29 -13.36
C ASN A 87 -10.40 14.40 -12.32
N ILE A 88 -9.21 14.58 -11.73
CA ILE A 88 -8.95 15.61 -10.72
C ILE A 88 -9.23 17.02 -11.29
N ASN A 89 -8.98 17.23 -12.57
CA ASN A 89 -9.23 18.50 -13.27
C ASN A 89 -10.72 18.78 -13.48
N HIS A 90 -11.59 17.81 -13.18
CA HIS A 90 -13.04 17.86 -13.35
C HIS A 90 -13.80 17.63 -12.04
N ASP A 91 -13.14 17.77 -10.88
CA ASP A 91 -13.70 17.51 -9.54
C ASP A 91 -14.25 16.07 -9.37
N ILE A 92 -13.71 15.12 -10.13
CA ILE A 92 -14.03 13.70 -10.04
C ILE A 92 -12.85 12.97 -9.38
N SER A 93 -13.13 12.02 -8.50
CA SER A 93 -12.09 11.18 -7.92
C SER A 93 -11.27 10.48 -9.01
N ARG A 94 -9.95 10.53 -8.89
CA ARG A 94 -9.03 9.82 -9.79
C ARG A 94 -9.32 8.33 -9.84
N ALA A 95 -9.58 7.73 -8.68
CA ALA A 95 -9.85 6.31 -8.52
C ALA A 95 -11.32 6.08 -8.14
N ASN A 96 -11.98 5.18 -8.87
CA ASN A 96 -13.34 4.74 -8.60
C ASN A 96 -13.36 3.21 -8.59
N SER A 97 -13.87 2.61 -7.52
CA SER A 97 -13.84 1.15 -7.41
C SER A 97 -15.10 0.55 -6.82
N VAL A 98 -15.41 -0.66 -7.26
CA VAL A 98 -16.39 -1.53 -6.64
C VAL A 98 -15.71 -2.84 -6.26
N THR A 99 -16.01 -3.34 -5.06
CA THR A 99 -15.59 -4.68 -4.61
C THR A 99 -16.82 -5.55 -4.45
N ILE A 100 -16.80 -6.72 -5.05
CA ILE A 100 -17.86 -7.72 -4.93
C ILE A 100 -17.30 -8.91 -4.17
N LEU A 101 -17.95 -9.31 -3.08
CA LEU A 101 -17.61 -10.50 -2.32
C LEU A 101 -18.61 -11.61 -2.59
N ASN A 102 -18.09 -12.81 -2.79
CA ASN A 102 -18.89 -14.01 -3.06
C ASN A 102 -18.75 -15.04 -1.93
N SER A 103 -19.74 -15.89 -1.81
CA SER A 103 -19.63 -17.13 -1.05
C SER A 103 -18.64 -18.07 -1.74
N SER A 104 -17.60 -18.48 -1.05
CA SER A 104 -16.64 -19.47 -1.55
C SER A 104 -17.25 -20.87 -1.73
N THR A 105 -18.44 -21.12 -1.14
CA THR A 105 -19.13 -22.41 -1.21
C THR A 105 -20.17 -22.47 -2.31
N THR A 106 -20.92 -21.36 -2.53
CA THR A 106 -22.08 -21.34 -3.44
C THR A 106 -21.89 -20.42 -4.64
N GLY A 107 -20.87 -19.55 -4.63
CA GLY A 107 -20.65 -18.52 -5.65
C GLY A 107 -21.61 -17.31 -5.54
N GLN A 108 -22.61 -17.36 -4.67
CA GLN A 108 -23.57 -16.27 -4.53
C GLN A 108 -22.89 -14.99 -4.05
N ILE A 109 -23.34 -13.84 -4.56
CA ILE A 109 -22.89 -12.54 -4.10
C ILE A 109 -23.37 -12.30 -2.67
N LYS A 110 -22.41 -12.01 -1.79
CA LYS A 110 -22.66 -11.68 -0.37
C LYS A 110 -22.70 -10.18 -0.12
N CYS A 111 -21.87 -9.42 -0.83
CA CYS A 111 -21.72 -8.01 -0.59
C CYS A 111 -21.21 -7.30 -1.85
N ILE A 112 -21.69 -6.07 -2.06
CA ILE A 112 -21.16 -5.13 -3.06
C ILE A 112 -20.77 -3.85 -2.34
N ILE A 113 -19.49 -3.46 -2.45
CA ILE A 113 -18.93 -2.31 -1.76
C ILE A 113 -18.47 -1.31 -2.83
N ASN A 114 -19.14 -0.18 -2.91
CA ASN A 114 -18.85 0.88 -3.89
C ASN A 114 -18.09 2.03 -3.22
N THR A 115 -16.80 1.84 -2.98
CA THR A 115 -15.91 2.89 -2.46
C THR A 115 -14.44 2.54 -2.69
N SER A 116 -13.61 3.55 -2.87
CA SER A 116 -12.15 3.43 -2.91
C SER A 116 -11.51 3.45 -1.50
N THR A 117 -12.23 3.86 -0.47
CA THR A 117 -11.71 3.98 0.92
C THR A 117 -11.15 2.67 1.44
N ILE A 118 -11.80 1.53 1.16
CA ILE A 118 -11.27 0.20 1.53
C ILE A 118 -9.88 -0.05 0.93
N SER A 119 -9.62 0.42 -0.28
CA SER A 119 -8.30 0.30 -0.89
C SER A 119 -7.24 1.08 -0.12
N ALA A 120 -7.58 2.30 0.33
CA ALA A 120 -6.67 3.13 1.11
C ALA A 120 -6.39 2.52 2.49
N ILE A 121 -7.44 2.10 3.21
CA ILE A 121 -7.32 1.43 4.51
C ILE A 121 -6.44 0.19 4.39
N ARG A 122 -6.73 -0.70 3.44
CA ARG A 122 -5.96 -1.91 3.22
C ARG A 122 -4.48 -1.60 2.91
N THR A 123 -4.21 -0.57 2.11
CA THR A 123 -2.84 -0.20 1.76
C THR A 123 -2.07 0.29 2.98
N ALA A 124 -2.66 1.16 3.80
CA ALA A 124 -2.06 1.58 5.06
C ALA A 124 -1.90 0.42 6.05
N SER A 125 -2.84 -0.54 6.09
CA SER A 125 -2.74 -1.72 6.95
C SER A 125 -1.59 -2.66 6.56
N VAL A 126 -1.26 -2.79 5.26
CA VAL A 126 -0.06 -3.53 4.81
C VAL A 126 1.21 -2.87 5.32
N THR A 127 1.29 -1.55 5.21
CA THR A 127 2.38 -0.76 5.80
C THR A 127 2.44 -0.96 7.32
N GLY A 128 1.30 -0.92 8.00
CA GLY A 128 1.20 -1.16 9.44
C GLY A 128 1.72 -2.56 9.84
N TYR A 129 1.33 -3.60 9.11
CA TYR A 129 1.87 -4.95 9.32
C TYR A 129 3.40 -4.97 9.16
N PHE A 130 3.93 -4.38 8.11
CA PHE A 130 5.37 -4.31 7.90
C PHE A 130 6.08 -3.58 9.04
N LEU A 131 5.55 -2.44 9.47
CA LEU A 131 6.08 -1.66 10.58
C LEU A 131 6.03 -2.46 11.89
N SER A 132 4.95 -3.21 12.15
CA SER A 132 4.84 -4.02 13.37
C SER A 132 5.97 -5.05 13.47
N GLU A 133 6.31 -5.71 12.36
CA GLU A 133 7.40 -6.69 12.33
C GLU A 133 8.79 -6.02 12.37
N TYR A 134 8.93 -4.87 11.70
CA TYR A 134 10.17 -4.09 11.73
C TYR A 134 10.49 -3.58 13.14
N PHE A 135 9.53 -2.98 13.84
CA PHE A 135 9.74 -2.46 15.20
C PHE A 135 10.07 -3.55 16.20
N LYS A 136 9.46 -4.73 16.10
CA LYS A 136 9.82 -5.90 16.94
C LYS A 136 11.28 -6.30 16.78
N LYS A 137 11.82 -6.23 15.56
CA LYS A 137 13.19 -6.63 15.24
C LYS A 137 14.21 -5.57 15.63
N LYS A 138 13.87 -4.30 15.51
CA LYS A 138 14.79 -3.19 15.81
C LYS A 138 14.82 -2.78 17.27
N ASN A 139 13.74 -2.98 18.01
CA ASN A 139 13.60 -2.66 19.44
C ASN A 139 14.16 -1.26 19.81
N SER A 140 13.77 -0.24 19.05
CA SER A 140 14.18 1.16 19.22
C SER A 140 12.96 2.06 19.39
N HIS A 141 13.17 3.31 19.77
CA HIS A 141 12.14 4.32 19.96
C HIS A 141 12.57 5.65 19.31
N ASN A 142 11.67 6.62 19.26
CA ASN A 142 11.89 7.95 18.71
C ASN A 142 12.25 7.96 17.21
N TYR A 143 11.56 7.10 16.44
CA TYR A 143 11.74 7.08 15.01
C TYR A 143 11.30 8.39 14.36
N SER A 144 12.03 8.79 13.32
CA SER A 144 11.67 9.86 12.41
C SER A 144 11.13 9.30 11.10
N VAL A 145 10.03 9.87 10.61
CA VAL A 145 9.34 9.42 9.39
C VAL A 145 9.33 10.55 8.36
N LEU A 146 9.64 10.24 7.11
CA LEU A 146 9.43 11.10 5.96
C LEU A 146 8.29 10.53 5.10
N LEU A 147 7.20 11.27 4.98
CA LEU A 147 6.05 10.92 4.15
C LEU A 147 6.05 11.79 2.88
N LEU A 148 6.27 11.16 1.74
CA LEU A 148 6.25 11.78 0.43
C LEU A 148 4.91 11.49 -0.28
N GLY A 149 4.14 12.55 -0.56
CA GLY A 149 2.79 12.49 -1.10
C GLY A 149 1.72 12.44 -0.01
N PHE A 150 0.92 13.51 0.08
CA PHE A 150 -0.14 13.65 1.08
C PHE A 150 -1.53 13.69 0.44
N GLY A 151 -1.75 12.78 -0.52
CA GLY A 151 -3.06 12.45 -1.07
C GLY A 151 -3.85 11.53 -0.11
N PRO A 152 -5.00 10.98 -0.54
CA PRO A 152 -5.83 10.11 0.30
C PRO A 152 -5.05 8.94 0.91
N ILE A 153 -4.14 8.32 0.15
CA ILE A 153 -3.29 7.22 0.64
C ILE A 153 -2.35 7.71 1.74
N GLY A 154 -1.64 8.84 1.52
CA GLY A 154 -0.73 9.41 2.53
C GLY A 154 -1.47 9.82 3.81
N GLN A 155 -2.69 10.35 3.69
CA GLN A 155 -3.53 10.70 4.84
C GLN A 155 -3.92 9.48 5.67
N HIS A 156 -4.33 8.36 5.05
CA HIS A 156 -4.61 7.11 5.77
C HIS A 156 -3.35 6.51 6.42
N HIS A 157 -2.18 6.66 5.79
CA HIS A 157 -0.92 6.25 6.40
C HIS A 157 -0.59 7.11 7.63
N LEU A 158 -0.78 8.43 7.54
CA LEU A 158 -0.57 9.30 8.70
C LEU A 158 -1.51 8.92 9.84
N ASP A 159 -2.81 8.71 9.57
CA ASP A 159 -3.79 8.32 10.58
C ASP A 159 -3.41 6.98 11.24
N MET A 160 -3.01 5.99 10.46
CA MET A 160 -2.52 4.70 10.96
C MET A 160 -1.25 4.86 11.81
N LEU A 161 -0.29 5.68 11.39
CA LEU A 161 0.95 5.93 12.15
C LEU A 161 0.65 6.60 13.49
N LEU A 162 -0.24 7.58 13.53
CA LEU A 162 -0.62 8.28 14.75
C LEU A 162 -1.42 7.39 15.69
N SER A 163 -2.32 6.54 15.17
CA SER A 163 -3.10 5.62 15.96
C SER A 163 -2.25 4.53 16.60
N GLU A 164 -1.44 3.84 15.80
CA GLU A 164 -0.79 2.60 16.25
C GLU A 164 0.66 2.77 16.74
N TYR A 165 1.35 3.80 16.24
CA TYR A 165 2.80 3.92 16.44
C TYR A 165 3.25 5.26 17.02
N SER A 166 2.33 6.10 17.50
CA SER A 166 2.65 7.41 18.08
C SER A 166 3.61 7.35 19.27
N SER A 167 3.63 6.24 20.01
CA SER A 167 4.58 6.03 21.12
C SER A 167 6.01 5.68 20.66
N LEU A 168 6.18 5.27 19.40
CA LEU A 168 7.47 4.90 18.82
C LEU A 168 8.04 5.98 17.91
N ILE A 169 7.19 6.89 17.39
CA ILE A 169 7.55 7.91 16.42
C ILE A 169 7.61 9.27 17.12
N SER A 170 8.72 10.00 16.92
CA SER A 170 8.88 11.34 17.47
C SER A 170 8.56 12.44 16.46
N ASN A 171 8.91 12.25 15.19
CA ASN A 171 8.77 13.26 14.15
C ASN A 171 8.22 12.66 12.86
N ILE A 172 7.30 13.36 12.22
CA ILE A 172 6.80 13.05 10.88
C ILE A 172 6.96 14.29 10.00
N TYR A 173 7.81 14.18 8.99
CA TYR A 173 8.02 15.19 7.96
C TYR A 173 7.16 14.87 6.76
N ILE A 174 6.30 15.81 6.34
CA ILE A 174 5.38 15.61 5.22
C ILE A 174 5.75 16.54 4.07
N TYR A 175 5.90 15.96 2.89
CA TYR A 175 6.14 16.69 1.66
C TYR A 175 5.09 16.33 0.61
N ASP A 176 4.50 17.33 -0.01
CA ASP A 176 3.64 17.20 -1.20
C ASP A 176 3.95 18.35 -2.15
N LEU A 177 3.80 18.12 -3.46
CA LEU A 177 3.97 19.16 -4.47
C LEU A 177 2.90 20.26 -4.38
N ARG A 178 1.74 19.91 -3.84
CA ARG A 178 0.62 20.83 -3.61
C ARG A 178 0.76 21.52 -2.25
N ASP A 179 0.08 22.62 -2.11
CA ASP A 179 -0.10 23.22 -0.79
C ASP A 179 -1.16 22.43 0.00
N VAL A 180 -0.71 21.62 0.94
CA VAL A 180 -1.56 20.78 1.78
C VAL A 180 -1.49 21.24 3.24
N SER A 181 -2.62 21.15 3.95
CA SER A 181 -2.65 21.32 5.40
C SER A 181 -2.33 20.00 6.08
N VAL A 182 -1.53 20.04 7.13
CA VAL A 182 -1.17 18.88 7.95
C VAL A 182 -1.81 19.01 9.33
N PRO A 183 -2.32 17.92 9.92
CA PRO A 183 -2.91 17.97 11.24
C PRO A 183 -1.84 18.20 12.31
N GLN A 184 -2.28 18.66 13.48
CA GLN A 184 -1.45 18.73 14.67
C GLN A 184 -1.63 17.46 15.51
N SER A 185 -0.60 17.04 16.20
CA SER A 185 -0.66 15.93 17.16
C SER A 185 -0.03 16.36 18.48
N GLN A 186 -0.52 15.83 19.59
CA GLN A 186 0.05 16.11 20.92
C GLN A 186 1.28 15.25 21.21
N ASN A 187 1.36 14.07 20.60
CA ASN A 187 2.37 13.07 20.91
C ASN A 187 3.50 12.98 19.88
N VAL A 188 3.26 13.46 18.66
CA VAL A 188 4.21 13.37 17.55
C VAL A 188 4.37 14.76 16.93
N ASN A 189 5.59 15.18 16.71
CA ASN A 189 5.85 16.42 15.98
C ASN A 189 5.61 16.21 14.49
N ILE A 190 4.60 16.88 13.92
CA ILE A 190 4.27 16.80 12.49
C ILE A 190 4.66 18.12 11.84
N GLU A 191 5.53 18.02 10.84
CA GLU A 191 6.06 19.18 10.13
C GLU A 191 5.85 19.04 8.62
N LYS A 192 5.21 20.05 8.01
CA LYS A 192 5.19 20.20 6.57
C LYS A 192 6.51 20.83 6.11
N ILE A 193 7.21 20.16 5.23
CA ILE A 193 8.50 20.58 4.71
C ILE A 193 8.43 21.00 3.24
N SER A 194 9.29 21.92 2.83
CA SER A 194 9.40 22.40 1.44
C SER A 194 10.47 21.65 0.62
N ASN A 195 11.39 20.96 1.29
CA ASN A 195 12.47 20.22 0.65
C ASN A 195 12.69 18.86 1.33
N TRP A 196 12.18 17.80 0.73
CA TRP A 196 12.29 16.44 1.27
C TRP A 196 13.74 15.91 1.25
N LYS A 197 14.60 16.42 0.37
CA LYS A 197 15.97 15.92 0.20
C LYS A 197 16.83 16.13 1.45
N GLU A 198 16.56 17.19 2.20
CA GLU A 198 17.27 17.49 3.44
C GLU A 198 17.03 16.46 4.54
N GLN A 199 15.84 15.86 4.53
CA GLN A 199 15.45 14.87 5.54
C GLN A 199 15.76 13.42 5.10
N PHE A 200 15.78 13.14 3.81
CA PHE A 200 15.83 11.77 3.28
C PHE A 200 16.97 10.91 3.85
N SER A 201 18.16 11.47 3.93
CA SER A 201 19.36 10.76 4.45
C SER A 201 19.44 10.72 5.98
N ASN A 202 18.48 11.34 6.68
CA ASN A 202 18.50 11.47 8.15
C ASN A 202 17.36 10.72 8.84
N VAL A 203 16.27 10.39 8.10
CA VAL A 203 15.10 9.74 8.69
C VAL A 203 15.30 8.23 8.82
N ASP A 204 14.63 7.66 9.80
CA ASP A 204 14.63 6.21 10.05
C ASP A 204 13.68 5.48 9.10
N ILE A 205 12.59 6.13 8.69
CA ILE A 205 11.55 5.54 7.84
C ILE A 205 11.21 6.55 6.74
N ALA A 206 11.29 6.11 5.48
CA ALA A 206 10.79 6.86 4.33
C ALA A 206 9.60 6.13 3.71
N LEU A 207 8.47 6.84 3.59
CA LEU A 207 7.21 6.33 3.07
C LEU A 207 6.81 7.13 1.83
N THR A 208 6.60 6.45 0.69
CA THR A 208 6.22 7.13 -0.54
C THR A 208 4.80 6.77 -0.97
N CYS A 209 3.96 7.79 -1.09
CA CYS A 209 2.56 7.72 -1.51
C CYS A 209 2.29 8.70 -2.67
N THR A 210 3.21 8.78 -3.62
CA THR A 210 3.18 9.76 -4.71
C THR A 210 2.46 9.23 -5.95
N THR A 211 2.32 10.08 -6.94
CA THR A 211 1.82 9.74 -8.28
C THR A 211 2.92 9.79 -9.33
N SER A 212 4.17 9.68 -8.92
CA SER A 212 5.32 9.69 -9.83
C SER A 212 5.22 8.58 -10.87
N SER A 213 5.61 8.87 -12.09
CA SER A 213 5.75 7.89 -13.17
C SER A 213 7.17 7.35 -13.32
N ASN A 214 8.16 8.02 -12.72
CA ASN A 214 9.57 7.69 -12.82
C ASN A 214 10.29 7.91 -11.49
N GLY A 215 11.26 7.04 -11.19
CA GLY A 215 12.09 7.15 -9.99
C GLY A 215 12.89 8.46 -9.93
N TYR A 216 12.63 9.25 -8.90
CA TYR A 216 13.29 10.55 -8.66
C TYR A 216 14.17 10.56 -7.41
N ILE A 217 14.01 9.57 -6.53
CA ILE A 217 14.83 9.42 -5.33
C ILE A 217 16.14 8.75 -5.72
N ASN A 218 17.24 9.51 -5.63
CA ASN A 218 18.60 9.04 -5.95
C ASN A 218 19.61 9.65 -4.96
N LEU A 219 19.34 9.50 -3.67
CA LEU A 219 20.17 9.98 -2.57
C LEU A 219 20.54 8.81 -1.66
N PRO A 220 21.72 8.81 -1.01
CA PRO A 220 22.05 7.77 -0.05
C PRO A 220 21.07 7.79 1.13
N PRO A 221 20.46 6.66 1.48
CA PRO A 221 19.58 6.58 2.64
C PRO A 221 20.39 6.53 3.93
N LYS A 222 19.74 6.79 5.07
CA LYS A 222 20.32 6.57 6.39
C LYS A 222 20.61 5.08 6.58
N GLN A 223 21.76 4.76 7.16
CA GLN A 223 22.07 3.37 7.53
C GLN A 223 21.04 2.85 8.52
N GLY A 224 20.59 1.63 8.33
CA GLY A 224 19.58 0.99 9.17
C GLY A 224 18.15 1.45 8.91
N SER A 225 17.90 2.29 7.90
CA SER A 225 16.57 2.82 7.60
C SER A 225 15.65 1.83 6.90
N LEU A 226 14.35 2.09 7.02
CA LEU A 226 13.28 1.38 6.33
C LEU A 226 12.64 2.29 5.26
N HIS A 227 12.47 1.75 4.07
CA HIS A 227 11.82 2.43 2.97
C HIS A 227 10.54 1.66 2.56
N LEU A 228 9.40 2.33 2.62
CA LEU A 228 8.09 1.76 2.29
C LEU A 228 7.59 2.41 1.00
N ASN A 229 7.91 1.79 -0.13
CA ASN A 229 7.56 2.31 -1.45
C ASN A 229 6.16 1.84 -1.87
N VAL A 230 5.14 2.54 -1.40
CA VAL A 230 3.73 2.21 -1.68
C VAL A 230 3.36 2.55 -3.12
N SER A 231 3.91 3.62 -3.68
CA SER A 231 3.65 4.08 -5.05
C SER A 231 4.43 3.32 -6.13
N LEU A 232 5.47 2.57 -5.76
CA LEU A 232 6.27 1.67 -6.60
C LEU A 232 7.08 2.32 -7.73
N ARG A 233 7.15 3.66 -7.83
CA ARG A 233 7.81 4.39 -8.92
C ARG A 233 8.56 5.62 -8.45
N ASP A 234 9.11 5.59 -7.23
CA ASP A 234 9.75 6.74 -6.62
C ASP A 234 11.28 6.63 -6.58
N TYR A 235 11.80 5.40 -6.55
CA TYR A 235 13.23 5.16 -6.43
C TYR A 235 13.90 4.98 -7.79
N HIS A 236 14.96 5.74 -8.02
CA HIS A 236 15.82 5.51 -9.18
C HIS A 236 16.53 4.15 -9.06
N TYR A 237 16.75 3.46 -10.18
CA TYR A 237 17.34 2.11 -10.18
C TYR A 237 18.71 2.06 -9.48
N ASN A 238 19.48 3.15 -9.46
CA ASN A 238 20.76 3.22 -8.73
C ASN A 238 20.62 3.05 -7.21
N MET A 239 19.41 3.17 -6.66
CA MET A 239 19.16 2.98 -5.23
C MET A 239 19.31 1.52 -4.80
N GLN A 240 19.17 0.56 -5.73
CA GLN A 240 19.36 -0.87 -5.47
C GLN A 240 20.64 -1.18 -4.69
N LYS A 241 21.74 -0.49 -5.00
CA LYS A 241 23.05 -0.70 -4.35
C LYS A 241 23.10 -0.42 -2.85
N TYR A 242 22.11 0.33 -2.33
CA TYR A 242 22.04 0.67 -0.91
C TYR A 242 21.18 -0.32 -0.13
N PHE A 243 20.26 -1.02 -0.77
CA PHE A 243 19.31 -1.89 -0.08
C PHE A 243 19.93 -3.24 0.26
N THR A 244 19.96 -3.57 1.55
CA THR A 244 20.35 -4.89 2.05
C THR A 244 19.23 -5.90 1.84
N ASN A 245 17.98 -5.48 2.12
CA ASN A 245 16.80 -6.30 1.98
C ASN A 245 15.80 -5.62 1.05
N ILE A 246 15.35 -6.33 0.01
CA ILE A 246 14.30 -5.88 -0.90
C ILE A 246 13.10 -6.81 -0.73
N PHE A 247 12.04 -6.30 -0.13
CA PHE A 247 10.80 -7.05 0.10
C PHE A 247 9.80 -6.77 -1.00
N VAL A 248 9.12 -7.82 -1.46
CA VAL A 248 8.05 -7.76 -2.47
C VAL A 248 6.85 -8.58 -2.01
N ASP A 249 5.66 -8.27 -2.47
CA ASP A 249 4.49 -9.12 -2.24
C ASP A 249 4.47 -10.32 -3.17
N ASN A 250 4.78 -10.13 -4.45
CA ASN A 250 4.93 -11.17 -5.46
C ASN A 250 5.78 -10.63 -6.60
N TRP A 251 6.82 -11.35 -6.99
CA TRP A 251 7.75 -10.92 -8.05
C TRP A 251 7.05 -10.63 -9.38
N ASP A 252 6.25 -11.56 -9.88
CA ASP A 252 5.63 -11.47 -11.21
C ASP A 252 4.65 -10.31 -11.33
N GLU A 253 4.24 -9.81 -10.20
CA GLU A 253 3.30 -8.73 -10.12
C GLU A 253 3.97 -7.37 -9.86
N VAL A 254 5.08 -7.30 -9.17
CA VAL A 254 5.81 -6.05 -8.97
C VAL A 254 6.83 -5.78 -10.08
N CYS A 255 7.35 -6.82 -10.74
CA CYS A 255 8.32 -6.70 -11.85
C CYS A 255 7.60 -6.48 -13.18
N ARG A 256 6.73 -5.46 -13.25
CA ARG A 256 5.98 -5.08 -14.47
C ARG A 256 5.43 -3.66 -14.38
N ALA A 257 4.88 -3.15 -15.48
CA ALA A 257 4.19 -1.85 -15.54
C ALA A 257 5.07 -0.66 -15.13
N ASN A 258 6.36 -0.74 -15.47
CA ASN A 258 7.36 0.29 -15.22
C ASN A 258 7.54 0.63 -13.73
N THR A 259 7.44 -0.36 -12.86
CA THR A 259 7.79 -0.18 -11.44
C THR A 259 9.29 -0.07 -11.25
N ASP A 260 9.72 0.42 -10.09
CA ASP A 260 11.15 0.49 -9.75
C ASP A 260 11.82 -0.89 -9.80
N ILE A 261 11.12 -1.95 -9.38
CA ILE A 261 11.61 -3.34 -9.44
C ILE A 261 11.85 -3.78 -10.90
N GLU A 262 10.91 -3.52 -11.80
CA GLU A 262 11.12 -3.84 -13.22
C GLU A 262 12.27 -3.04 -13.83
N VAL A 263 12.39 -1.77 -13.47
CA VAL A 263 13.51 -0.93 -13.95
C VAL A 263 14.85 -1.41 -13.38
N MET A 264 14.90 -1.78 -12.09
CA MET A 264 16.08 -2.39 -11.46
C MET A 264 16.44 -3.74 -12.10
N HIS A 265 15.44 -4.57 -12.41
CA HIS A 265 15.64 -5.83 -13.15
C HIS A 265 16.28 -5.56 -14.51
N ASN A 266 15.72 -4.66 -15.29
CA ASN A 266 16.19 -4.38 -16.65
C ASN A 266 17.55 -3.65 -16.71
N LYS A 267 17.87 -2.83 -15.70
CA LYS A 267 19.08 -1.99 -15.69
C LYS A 267 20.23 -2.55 -14.86
N ASN A 268 19.93 -3.23 -13.77
CA ASN A 268 20.89 -3.67 -12.76
C ASN A 268 20.83 -5.19 -12.52
N ASN A 269 20.11 -5.94 -13.36
CA ASN A 269 19.94 -7.40 -13.24
C ASN A 269 19.40 -7.86 -11.86
N LEU A 270 18.54 -7.06 -11.23
CA LEU A 270 17.83 -7.54 -10.03
C LEU A 270 17.05 -8.80 -10.39
N SER A 271 17.20 -9.88 -9.65
CA SER A 271 16.53 -11.15 -9.94
C SER A 271 15.52 -11.52 -8.85
N LYS A 272 14.65 -12.47 -9.16
CA LYS A 272 13.65 -12.99 -8.23
C LYS A 272 14.29 -13.57 -6.97
N GLU A 273 15.46 -14.20 -7.12
CA GLU A 273 16.22 -14.82 -6.03
C GLU A 273 16.88 -13.77 -5.11
N SER A 274 16.99 -12.52 -5.58
CA SER A 274 17.57 -11.41 -4.82
C SER A 274 16.57 -10.66 -3.95
N VAL A 275 15.29 -11.02 -4.01
CA VAL A 275 14.23 -10.37 -3.25
C VAL A 275 13.58 -11.32 -2.26
N ILE A 276 12.93 -10.76 -1.25
CA ILE A 276 12.28 -11.51 -0.18
C ILE A 276 10.76 -11.29 -0.31
N GLU A 277 10.00 -12.36 -0.38
CA GLU A 277 8.54 -12.21 -0.36
C GLU A 277 8.03 -11.83 1.03
N ILE A 278 7.01 -11.00 1.09
CA ILE A 278 6.40 -10.51 2.35
C ILE A 278 5.95 -11.67 3.25
N SER A 279 5.63 -12.80 2.67
CA SER A 279 5.31 -14.04 3.39
C SER A 279 6.44 -14.53 4.29
N SER A 280 7.69 -14.17 3.98
CA SER A 280 8.88 -14.51 4.78
C SER A 280 9.32 -13.41 5.73
N LEU A 281 8.57 -12.30 5.85
CA LEU A 281 8.95 -11.14 6.65
C LEU A 281 9.16 -11.49 8.14
N GLU A 282 8.30 -12.33 8.72
CA GLU A 282 8.40 -12.73 10.13
C GLU A 282 9.70 -13.51 10.41
N ASP A 283 10.12 -14.34 9.46
CA ASP A 283 11.30 -15.21 9.59
C ASP A 283 12.60 -14.51 9.16
N THR A 284 12.51 -13.38 8.46
CA THR A 284 13.68 -12.64 7.96
C THR A 284 14.34 -11.88 9.11
N SER A 285 15.65 -12.09 9.29
CA SER A 285 16.44 -11.27 10.22
C SER A 285 16.69 -9.89 9.61
N ILE A 286 16.37 -8.83 10.35
CA ILE A 286 16.68 -7.44 10.00
C ILE A 286 17.59 -6.89 11.10
N THR A 287 18.84 -6.65 10.76
CA THR A 287 19.82 -6.11 11.69
C THR A 287 19.70 -4.57 11.82
N LYS A 288 20.36 -3.98 12.81
CA LYS A 288 20.33 -2.51 13.02
C LYS A 288 20.91 -1.72 11.85
N ASP A 289 21.82 -2.31 11.08
CA ASP A 289 22.53 -1.65 9.99
C ASP A 289 21.87 -1.88 8.63
N ASP A 290 20.93 -2.83 8.53
CA ASP A 290 20.28 -3.18 7.27
C ASP A 290 19.37 -2.05 6.78
N ILE A 291 19.60 -1.62 5.56
CA ILE A 291 18.70 -0.74 4.83
C ILE A 291 17.69 -1.63 4.09
N SER A 292 16.44 -1.57 4.53
CA SER A 292 15.37 -2.40 4.00
C SER A 292 14.43 -1.57 3.15
N VAL A 293 14.00 -2.11 2.00
CA VAL A 293 12.95 -1.50 1.19
C VAL A 293 11.81 -2.49 0.95
N SER A 294 10.57 -2.02 1.05
CA SER A 294 9.39 -2.79 0.72
C SER A 294 8.70 -2.21 -0.51
N TYR A 295 8.53 -3.05 -1.50
CA TYR A 295 7.68 -2.83 -2.68
C TYR A 295 6.42 -3.67 -2.54
N THR A 296 5.85 -3.67 -1.36
CA THR A 296 4.66 -4.43 -1.05
C THR A 296 3.44 -3.58 -1.30
N HIS A 297 2.61 -4.06 -2.17
CA HIS A 297 1.41 -3.37 -2.55
C HIS A 297 0.18 -4.23 -2.25
N LEU A 298 0.31 -5.51 -1.82
CA LEU A 298 -0.79 -6.51 -1.68
C LEU A 298 -2.06 -6.06 -2.43
N ARG A 299 -1.82 -5.31 -3.39
CA ARG A 299 -2.44 -4.68 -4.51
C ARG A 299 -3.69 -3.87 -4.39
N ALA A 300 -3.43 -2.61 -4.64
CA ALA A 300 -4.19 -1.81 -5.58
C ALA A 300 -3.21 -0.87 -6.28
N HIS A 301 -3.00 -1.00 -7.57
CA HIS A 301 -2.36 0.02 -8.36
C HIS A 301 -3.27 1.24 -8.40
N GLU A 302 -3.07 2.10 -7.42
CA GLU A 302 -3.78 3.36 -7.32
C GLU A 302 -3.02 4.35 -6.52
N THR A 303 -2.31 5.02 -7.21
CA THR A 303 -2.04 6.40 -6.89
C THR A 303 -2.25 7.21 -8.15
#